data_2441139b9b7e875bdbd430fe7b1c36ef
#
_entry.id   2441139b9b7e875bdbd430fe7b1c36ef
#
_cell.length_a   1.000
_cell.length_b   1.000
_cell.length_c   1.000
_cell.angle_alpha   90.00
_cell.angle_beta   90.00
_cell.angle_gamma   90.00
#
_symmetry.space_group_name_H-M   'P 1'
#
loop_
_entity.id
_entity.type
_entity.pdbx_description
1 polymer ?
#
loop_
_entity_poly.entity_id
_entity_poly.type
_entity_poly.pdbx_seq_one_letter_code
_entity_poly.pdbx_strand_id
1 'polypeptide(L)'
;MVRFGGIVHIFIMSDDEDGPPLVKRSRIFYGSLAEKERDRIAKGENLLLGKAAVKAGIEAGNINFASGESFDLEEHRSERQAEILAEFERRKRARQINVSTDDSEVKACLRALGEPITLFGEGPAERRERLRNILSVVGADALKKTKKDEEKSKKSKEYQQTWYHEGPASLKTARLWIASYSLPRAVKRLEEARNFKELPEATRSSLKAEQHKSLRSLSNFCSQIGDDRPISYCNFSPNSKLLATSCWSGLCKLWSVPDCSLLKTLRGHTTNVGAIVFHPKATISLETKDVNLASCAADGSVKLWNLESDEPVADIEGHTMRVARVTWHPSGRFLGTTCYDHSWRLWDLDAQEEILHQEGHSKGVYDIAFHPDGSLVGTGGLDAFGRVWDLRTGRCIMFLEGHLKEIYAIAFSPNGYHVATGSGDHTCKVWDLRQRKCIYTIPAHHNLITGVKFEPTNGNYLATAAYDNTAKIWCHPGWSPMKTLAGHVGKVMGLDISADGQLIATCSYDRTFKLWVAE
;
A
#
# COMPACT_ATOMS: atom_id res chain seq x y z
N MET A 1 -14.47 37.63 -20.48
CA MET A 1 -13.43 38.63 -20.17
C MET A 1 -13.09 38.52 -18.69
N VAL A 2 -11.96 38.11 -18.35
CA VAL A 2 -10.91 38.51 -17.41
C VAL A 2 -10.00 37.31 -17.17
N ARG A 3 -8.79 37.43 -17.67
CA ARG A 3 -7.63 36.57 -17.40
C ARG A 3 -7.05 36.95 -16.03
N PHE A 4 -6.68 35.98 -15.22
CA PHE A 4 -5.66 36.16 -14.21
C PHE A 4 -4.57 35.08 -14.38
N GLY A 5 -3.39 35.57 -14.80
CA GLY A 5 -2.16 34.80 -14.76
C GLY A 5 -1.58 34.83 -13.34
N GLY A 6 -1.22 33.69 -12.83
CA GLY A 6 -0.48 33.51 -11.58
C GLY A 6 0.92 32.98 -11.87
N ILE A 7 1.92 33.82 -11.66
CA ILE A 7 3.34 33.51 -11.72
C ILE A 7 3.68 32.69 -10.49
N VAL A 8 4.19 31.47 -10.70
CA VAL A 8 4.77 30.66 -9.62
C VAL A 8 6.25 31.04 -9.51
N HIS A 9 6.61 31.72 -8.43
CA HIS A 9 8.00 31.92 -8.03
C HIS A 9 8.58 30.62 -7.49
N ILE A 10 9.56 30.08 -8.17
CA ILE A 10 10.42 29.01 -7.66
C ILE A 10 11.54 29.68 -6.88
N PHE A 11 11.57 29.47 -5.57
CA PHE A 11 12.72 29.80 -4.73
C PHE A 11 13.83 28.77 -4.99
N ILE A 12 14.93 29.24 -5.55
CA ILE A 12 16.19 28.48 -5.61
C ILE A 12 16.94 28.83 -4.32
N MET A 13 17.04 27.89 -3.40
CA MET A 13 18.05 27.95 -2.33
C MET A 13 19.31 27.28 -2.83
N SER A 14 20.38 28.05 -2.85
CA SER A 14 21.76 27.58 -3.00
C SER A 14 22.24 27.04 -1.66
N ASP A 15 22.58 25.77 -1.59
CA ASP A 15 23.48 25.26 -0.55
C ASP A 15 24.59 24.45 -1.21
N ASP A 16 25.78 25.01 -1.09
CA ASP A 16 27.06 24.35 -1.34
C ASP A 16 27.34 23.39 -0.19
N GLU A 17 27.37 22.08 -0.46
CA GLU A 17 28.14 21.14 0.35
C GLU A 17 28.59 19.93 -0.50
N ASP A 18 29.87 19.62 -0.40
CA ASP A 18 30.60 18.55 -1.06
C ASP A 18 30.04 17.16 -0.77
N GLY A 19 29.23 16.63 -1.68
CA GLY A 19 28.81 15.23 -1.71
C GLY A 19 29.46 14.49 -2.90
N PRO A 20 29.67 13.18 -2.81
CA PRO A 20 30.29 12.40 -3.87
C PRO A 20 29.46 12.48 -5.16
N PRO A 21 30.09 12.39 -6.33
CA PRO A 21 29.44 12.69 -7.61
C PRO A 21 28.26 11.75 -7.86
N LEU A 22 27.06 12.32 -7.94
CA LEU A 22 25.84 11.64 -8.34
C LEU A 22 26.03 11.02 -9.73
N VAL A 23 26.04 9.70 -9.79
CA VAL A 23 25.98 8.95 -11.04
C VAL A 23 24.75 9.44 -11.81
N LYS A 24 24.96 10.09 -12.93
CA LYS A 24 23.91 10.54 -13.83
C LYS A 24 23.11 9.31 -14.28
N ARG A 25 21.94 9.09 -13.68
CA ARG A 25 20.98 8.13 -14.21
C ARG A 25 20.62 8.59 -15.61
N SER A 26 20.86 7.76 -16.62
CA SER A 26 20.39 7.99 -17.97
C SER A 26 18.88 8.17 -17.93
N ARG A 27 18.39 9.34 -18.31
CA ARG A 27 16.96 9.58 -18.45
C ARG A 27 16.46 8.68 -19.58
N ILE A 28 15.59 7.75 -19.23
CA ILE A 28 14.85 6.97 -20.23
C ILE A 28 13.81 7.92 -20.81
N PHE A 29 14.08 8.40 -22.03
CA PHE A 29 13.12 9.22 -22.75
C PHE A 29 12.05 8.32 -23.37
N TYR A 30 10.86 8.36 -22.82
CA TYR A 30 9.64 7.96 -23.53
C TYR A 30 9.13 9.17 -24.33
N GLY A 31 9.95 9.70 -25.20
CA GLY A 31 9.63 10.87 -26.01
C GLY A 31 9.35 10.48 -27.46
N SER A 32 8.53 11.27 -28.12
CA SER A 32 8.30 11.15 -29.56
C SER A 32 9.59 11.40 -30.36
N LEU A 33 9.70 10.81 -31.53
CA LEU A 33 10.81 11.02 -32.46
C LEU A 33 11.09 12.54 -32.69
N ALA A 34 10.03 13.34 -32.64
CA ALA A 34 10.09 14.79 -32.77
C ALA A 34 10.86 15.51 -31.62
N GLU A 35 10.86 14.97 -30.41
CA GLU A 35 11.63 15.52 -29.28
C GLU A 35 13.12 15.21 -29.41
N LYS A 36 13.44 13.97 -29.82
CA LYS A 36 14.82 13.55 -30.08
C LYS A 36 15.43 14.30 -31.28
N GLU A 37 14.60 14.63 -32.28
CA GLU A 37 15.00 15.44 -33.45
C GLU A 37 15.23 16.91 -33.06
N ARG A 38 14.38 17.50 -32.21
CA ARG A 38 14.56 18.85 -31.66
C ARG A 38 15.84 18.96 -30.82
N ASP A 39 16.14 17.99 -29.97
CA ASP A 39 17.38 17.95 -29.20
C ASP A 39 18.62 17.80 -30.10
N ARG A 40 18.48 17.09 -31.21
CA ARG A 40 19.56 16.93 -32.20
C ARG A 40 19.80 18.21 -32.98
N ILE A 41 18.73 18.89 -33.38
CA ILE A 41 18.77 20.19 -34.05
C ILE A 41 19.32 21.26 -33.09
N ALA A 42 18.89 21.30 -31.84
CA ALA A 42 19.40 22.23 -30.83
C ALA A 42 20.90 22.05 -30.56
N LYS A 43 21.38 20.80 -30.52
CA LYS A 43 22.82 20.51 -30.42
C LYS A 43 23.59 20.91 -31.69
N GLY A 44 22.96 20.77 -32.85
CA GLY A 44 23.54 21.20 -34.15
C GLY A 44 23.59 22.72 -34.30
N GLU A 45 22.53 23.41 -33.86
CA GLU A 45 22.49 24.88 -33.90
C GLU A 45 23.51 25.51 -32.95
N ASN A 46 23.71 24.94 -31.76
CA ASN A 46 24.76 25.42 -30.84
C ASN A 46 26.17 25.27 -31.40
N LEU A 47 26.43 24.25 -32.23
CA LEU A 47 27.72 24.08 -32.92
C LEU A 47 27.88 25.09 -34.06
N LEU A 48 26.79 25.43 -34.78
CA LEU A 48 26.79 26.43 -35.84
C LEU A 48 26.91 27.84 -35.27
N LEU A 49 26.23 28.14 -34.17
CA LEU A 49 26.35 29.43 -33.45
C LEU A 49 27.79 29.66 -32.94
N GLY A 50 28.42 28.62 -32.40
CA GLY A 50 29.81 28.70 -31.97
C GLY A 50 30.77 29.02 -33.14
N LYS A 51 30.59 28.38 -34.29
CA LYS A 51 31.36 28.64 -35.52
C LYS A 51 31.08 30.02 -36.12
N ALA A 52 29.84 30.48 -36.08
CA ALA A 52 29.47 31.83 -36.57
C ALA A 52 30.01 32.92 -35.64
N ALA A 53 29.99 32.73 -34.32
CA ALA A 53 30.55 33.67 -33.35
C ALA A 53 32.07 33.78 -33.47
N VAL A 54 32.76 32.66 -33.72
CA VAL A 54 34.21 32.66 -33.98
C VAL A 54 34.54 33.38 -35.31
N LYS A 55 33.74 33.15 -36.35
CA LYS A 55 33.92 33.81 -37.65
C LYS A 55 33.68 35.32 -37.56
N ALA A 56 32.64 35.74 -36.86
CA ALA A 56 32.36 37.15 -36.60
C ALA A 56 33.46 37.82 -35.74
N GLY A 57 34.03 37.11 -34.78
CA GLY A 57 35.17 37.57 -33.98
C GLY A 57 36.46 37.75 -34.76
N ILE A 58 36.70 36.93 -35.79
CA ILE A 58 37.82 37.04 -36.72
C ILE A 58 37.62 38.27 -37.64
N GLU A 59 36.45 38.47 -38.20
CA GLU A 59 36.11 39.61 -39.05
C GLU A 59 36.12 40.95 -38.30
N ALA A 60 35.84 40.94 -36.99
CA ALA A 60 35.89 42.12 -36.12
C ALA A 60 37.30 42.45 -35.58
N GLY A 61 38.34 41.68 -35.94
CA GLY A 61 39.72 41.92 -35.52
C GLY A 61 40.02 41.67 -34.04
N ASN A 62 39.06 41.05 -33.30
CA ASN A 62 39.19 40.78 -31.86
C ASN A 62 39.93 39.46 -31.53
N ILE A 63 40.29 38.68 -32.55
CA ILE A 63 41.04 37.42 -32.41
C ILE A 63 42.26 37.48 -33.27
N ASN A 64 43.43 37.67 -32.66
CA ASN A 64 44.72 37.62 -33.35
C ASN A 64 45.20 36.20 -33.55
N PHE A 65 45.29 35.72 -34.77
CA PHE A 65 46.06 34.52 -35.13
C PHE A 65 47.54 34.82 -35.13
N ALA A 66 48.20 34.50 -34.04
CA ALA A 66 49.66 34.42 -34.02
C ALA A 66 50.07 33.00 -34.38
N SER A 67 50.79 32.86 -35.48
CA SER A 67 51.49 31.68 -35.99
C SER A 67 50.66 30.64 -36.79
N GLY A 68 51.12 30.52 -38.02
CA GLY A 68 50.62 29.67 -39.06
C GLY A 68 50.69 28.18 -38.75
N GLU A 69 49.52 27.61 -38.65
CA GLU A 69 49.31 26.24 -39.06
C GLU A 69 48.44 26.28 -40.32
N SER A 70 49.03 25.89 -41.42
CA SER A 70 48.35 25.68 -42.68
C SER A 70 47.34 24.52 -42.44
N PHE A 71 46.05 24.81 -42.55
CA PHE A 71 45.02 23.79 -42.61
C PHE A 71 45.22 23.02 -43.92
N ASP A 72 45.82 21.84 -43.87
CA ASP A 72 46.00 20.95 -45.00
C ASP A 72 44.66 20.42 -45.47
N LEU A 73 44.20 20.84 -46.61
CA LEU A 73 43.00 20.35 -47.30
C LEU A 73 43.10 18.84 -47.62
N GLU A 74 44.30 18.26 -47.59
CA GLU A 74 44.57 16.86 -47.76
C GLU A 74 44.20 16.03 -46.49
N GLU A 75 44.40 16.55 -45.27
CA GLU A 75 43.98 15.91 -44.03
C GLU A 75 42.46 15.77 -43.97
N HIS A 76 41.70 16.79 -44.31
CA HIS A 76 40.23 16.72 -44.37
C HIS A 76 39.68 15.77 -45.44
N ARG A 77 40.42 15.55 -46.54
CA ARG A 77 40.07 14.56 -47.55
C ARG A 77 40.36 13.14 -47.04
N SER A 78 41.46 12.94 -46.32
CA SER A 78 41.81 11.64 -45.73
C SER A 78 40.85 11.26 -44.60
N GLU A 79 40.45 12.21 -43.77
CA GLU A 79 39.45 11.99 -42.71
C GLU A 79 38.08 11.60 -43.27
N ARG A 80 37.58 12.30 -44.30
CA ARG A 80 36.34 11.95 -44.99
C ARG A 80 36.40 10.58 -45.66
N GLN A 81 37.54 10.20 -46.24
CA GLN A 81 37.72 8.87 -46.82
C GLN A 81 37.76 7.80 -45.72
N ALA A 82 38.41 8.07 -44.59
CA ALA A 82 38.43 7.17 -43.43
C ALA A 82 37.04 7.01 -42.82
N GLU A 83 36.24 8.07 -42.72
CA GLU A 83 34.86 7.99 -42.26
C GLU A 83 33.98 7.14 -43.18
N ILE A 84 34.10 7.28 -44.49
CA ILE A 84 33.38 6.52 -45.50
C ILE A 84 33.78 5.03 -45.43
N LEU A 85 35.04 4.73 -45.27
CA LEU A 85 35.55 3.36 -45.10
C LEU A 85 35.06 2.75 -43.80
N ALA A 86 35.11 3.50 -42.70
CA ALA A 86 34.60 3.07 -41.41
C ALA A 86 33.07 2.78 -41.45
N GLU A 87 32.30 3.61 -42.17
CA GLU A 87 30.87 3.38 -42.36
C GLU A 87 30.62 2.13 -43.23
N PHE A 88 31.41 1.92 -44.26
CA PHE A 88 31.33 0.73 -45.12
C PHE A 88 31.65 -0.55 -44.33
N GLU A 89 32.69 -0.54 -43.52
CA GLU A 89 33.02 -1.65 -42.63
C GLU A 89 31.96 -1.91 -41.58
N ARG A 90 31.35 -0.86 -41.03
CA ARG A 90 30.23 -0.95 -40.10
C ARG A 90 29.03 -1.63 -40.77
N ARG A 91 28.66 -1.23 -41.97
CA ARG A 91 27.59 -1.83 -42.77
C ARG A 91 27.91 -3.31 -43.11
N LYS A 92 29.15 -3.62 -43.41
CA LYS A 92 29.63 -4.99 -43.66
C LYS A 92 29.50 -5.85 -42.40
N ARG A 93 29.91 -5.35 -41.24
CA ARG A 93 29.74 -6.01 -39.93
C ARG A 93 28.27 -6.20 -39.58
N ALA A 94 27.43 -5.20 -39.81
CA ALA A 94 25.99 -5.28 -39.55
C ALA A 94 25.33 -6.43 -40.34
N ARG A 95 25.74 -6.67 -41.59
CA ARG A 95 25.21 -7.78 -42.41
C ARG A 95 25.62 -9.17 -41.92
N GLN A 96 26.71 -9.28 -41.20
CA GLN A 96 27.21 -10.54 -40.63
C GLN A 96 26.55 -10.89 -39.28
N ILE A 97 25.93 -9.91 -38.62
CA ILE A 97 25.26 -10.13 -37.32
C ILE A 97 23.90 -10.79 -37.53
N ASN A 98 23.76 -12.00 -36.98
CA ASN A 98 22.50 -12.69 -37.00
C ASN A 98 21.62 -12.21 -35.83
N VAL A 99 20.44 -11.64 -36.15
CA VAL A 99 19.46 -11.12 -35.19
C VAL A 99 18.23 -11.98 -35.28
N SER A 100 17.64 -12.33 -34.12
CA SER A 100 16.42 -13.13 -34.05
C SER A 100 15.28 -12.54 -34.90
N THR A 101 14.46 -13.43 -35.45
CA THR A 101 13.26 -13.06 -36.19
C THR A 101 12.07 -12.77 -35.27
N ASP A 102 12.15 -13.19 -34.00
CA ASP A 102 11.14 -12.92 -33.00
C ASP A 102 11.21 -11.48 -32.49
N ASP A 103 10.10 -10.75 -32.67
CA ASP A 103 10.00 -9.33 -32.26
C ASP A 103 10.09 -9.15 -30.73
N SER A 104 9.69 -10.16 -29.96
CA SER A 104 9.79 -10.12 -28.49
C SER A 104 11.24 -10.19 -28.02
N GLU A 105 12.07 -11.01 -28.67
CA GLU A 105 13.51 -11.07 -28.39
C GLU A 105 14.24 -9.80 -28.84
N VAL A 106 13.87 -9.24 -29.99
CA VAL A 106 14.43 -7.97 -30.49
C VAL A 106 14.14 -6.84 -29.51
N LYS A 107 12.93 -6.75 -29.00
CA LYS A 107 12.56 -5.78 -27.95
C LYS A 107 13.33 -5.98 -26.64
N ALA A 108 13.53 -7.23 -26.24
CA ALA A 108 14.33 -7.55 -25.06
C ALA A 108 15.80 -7.14 -25.23
N CYS A 109 16.38 -7.39 -26.40
CA CYS A 109 17.76 -7.01 -26.72
C CYS A 109 17.94 -5.47 -26.77
N LEU A 110 17.00 -4.75 -27.35
CA LEU A 110 17.02 -3.27 -27.35
C LEU A 110 16.93 -2.71 -25.93
N ARG A 111 16.07 -3.30 -25.09
CA ARG A 111 15.96 -2.92 -23.66
C ARG A 111 17.27 -3.17 -22.91
N ALA A 112 17.92 -4.31 -23.15
CA ALA A 112 19.20 -4.66 -22.52
C ALA A 112 20.33 -3.69 -22.93
N LEU A 113 20.28 -3.13 -24.13
CA LEU A 113 21.23 -2.13 -24.62
C LEU A 113 20.90 -0.70 -24.18
N GLY A 114 19.79 -0.49 -23.43
CA GLY A 114 19.35 0.83 -22.98
C GLY A 114 18.71 1.69 -24.09
N GLU A 115 18.35 1.09 -25.22
CA GLU A 115 17.74 1.78 -26.36
C GLU A 115 16.20 1.74 -26.30
N PRO A 116 15.50 2.72 -26.88
CA PRO A 116 14.05 2.71 -26.96
C PRO A 116 13.52 1.44 -27.63
N ILE A 117 12.53 0.79 -27.03
CA ILE A 117 11.99 -0.49 -27.50
C ILE A 117 11.33 -0.33 -28.87
N THR A 118 10.57 0.75 -29.07
CA THR A 118 9.89 1.10 -30.31
C THR A 118 10.00 2.58 -30.57
N LEU A 119 10.18 2.96 -31.83
CA LEU A 119 10.10 4.34 -32.30
C LEU A 119 8.75 4.54 -33.01
N PHE A 120 8.28 5.79 -33.08
CA PHE A 120 7.02 6.10 -33.73
C PHE A 120 7.12 5.79 -35.24
N GLY A 121 6.16 4.98 -35.73
CA GLY A 121 6.13 4.56 -37.14
C GLY A 121 7.05 3.38 -37.49
N GLU A 122 7.80 2.82 -36.52
CA GLU A 122 8.76 1.74 -36.73
C GLU A 122 8.06 0.36 -36.76
N GLY A 123 8.19 -0.34 -37.88
CA GLY A 123 7.73 -1.72 -38.04
C GLY A 123 8.70 -2.77 -37.43
N PRO A 124 8.27 -4.06 -37.32
CA PRO A 124 9.14 -5.12 -36.78
C PRO A 124 10.42 -5.35 -37.58
N ALA A 125 10.38 -5.14 -38.89
CA ALA A 125 11.55 -5.29 -39.78
C ALA A 125 12.57 -4.18 -39.53
N GLU A 126 12.13 -2.94 -39.46
CA GLU A 126 12.95 -1.76 -39.20
C GLU A 126 13.60 -1.81 -37.82
N ARG A 127 12.86 -2.30 -36.82
CA ARG A 127 13.37 -2.53 -35.46
C ARG A 127 14.52 -3.53 -35.42
N ARG A 128 14.40 -4.62 -36.20
CA ARG A 128 15.49 -5.60 -36.37
C ARG A 128 16.72 -4.98 -37.03
N GLU A 129 16.50 -4.16 -38.03
CA GLU A 129 17.60 -3.46 -38.73
C GLU A 129 18.27 -2.44 -37.80
N ARG A 130 17.50 -1.72 -37.00
CA ARG A 130 18.03 -0.82 -35.95
C ARG A 130 18.87 -1.58 -34.93
N LEU A 131 18.39 -2.71 -34.40
CA LEU A 131 19.16 -3.53 -33.48
C LEU A 131 20.47 -4.03 -34.12
N ARG A 132 20.44 -4.44 -35.41
CA ARG A 132 21.62 -4.88 -36.16
C ARG A 132 22.65 -3.74 -36.31
N ASN A 133 22.19 -2.54 -36.59
CA ASN A 133 23.04 -1.36 -36.69
C ASN A 133 23.67 -1.01 -35.33
N ILE A 134 22.92 -1.07 -34.24
CA ILE A 134 23.46 -0.82 -32.89
C ILE A 134 24.51 -1.86 -32.54
N LEU A 135 24.23 -3.16 -32.77
CA LEU A 135 25.21 -4.23 -32.51
C LEU A 135 26.46 -4.14 -33.38
N SER A 136 26.39 -3.54 -34.57
CA SER A 136 27.59 -3.30 -35.40
C SER A 136 28.53 -2.25 -34.80
N VAL A 137 28.00 -1.37 -33.93
CA VAL A 137 28.79 -0.32 -33.25
C VAL A 137 29.29 -0.83 -31.89
N VAL A 138 28.39 -1.45 -31.10
CA VAL A 138 28.67 -1.86 -29.71
C VAL A 138 29.36 -3.23 -29.64
N GLY A 139 29.23 -4.04 -30.68
CA GLY A 139 29.72 -5.41 -30.73
C GLY A 139 28.70 -6.46 -30.31
N ALA A 140 28.73 -7.62 -30.96
CA ALA A 140 27.79 -8.72 -30.68
C ALA A 140 27.95 -9.32 -29.25
N ASP A 141 29.11 -9.16 -28.64
CA ASP A 141 29.38 -9.66 -27.28
C ASP A 141 28.80 -8.77 -26.15
N ALA A 142 28.32 -7.58 -26.48
CA ALA A 142 27.67 -6.71 -25.52
C ALA A 142 26.39 -7.35 -24.91
N LEU A 143 25.63 -8.10 -25.72
CA LEU A 143 24.47 -8.85 -25.26
C LEU A 143 24.83 -10.01 -24.32
N LYS A 144 26.03 -10.60 -24.48
CA LYS A 144 26.49 -11.66 -23.58
C LYS A 144 26.97 -11.07 -22.23
N LYS A 145 27.55 -9.87 -22.25
CA LYS A 145 27.96 -9.17 -21.02
C LYS A 145 26.74 -8.69 -20.22
N THR A 146 25.75 -8.08 -20.89
CA THR A 146 24.52 -7.63 -20.21
C THR A 146 23.73 -8.79 -19.61
N LYS A 147 23.62 -9.95 -20.29
CA LYS A 147 23.00 -11.15 -19.70
C LYS A 147 23.76 -11.67 -18.48
N LYS A 148 25.10 -11.67 -18.51
CA LYS A 148 25.92 -12.07 -17.36
C LYS A 148 25.83 -11.07 -16.20
N ASP A 149 25.71 -9.78 -16.50
CA ASP A 149 25.56 -8.73 -15.50
C ASP A 149 24.15 -8.70 -14.92
N GLU A 150 23.11 -9.01 -15.71
CA GLU A 150 21.75 -9.23 -15.21
C GLU A 150 21.63 -10.49 -14.34
N GLU A 151 22.29 -11.59 -14.71
CA GLU A 151 22.34 -12.80 -13.87
C GLU A 151 23.13 -12.57 -12.57
N LYS A 152 24.24 -11.83 -12.63
CA LYS A 152 24.99 -11.41 -11.44
C LYS A 152 24.18 -10.43 -10.59
N SER A 153 23.46 -9.46 -11.20
CA SER A 153 22.61 -8.53 -10.47
C SER A 153 21.35 -9.20 -9.89
N LYS A 154 20.81 -10.23 -10.55
CA LYS A 154 19.74 -11.06 -9.98
C LYS A 154 20.24 -11.88 -8.81
N LYS A 155 21.40 -12.53 -8.94
CA LYS A 155 22.03 -13.26 -7.83
C LYS A 155 22.45 -12.34 -6.69
N SER A 156 22.99 -11.14 -6.98
CA SER A 156 23.32 -10.15 -5.94
C SER A 156 22.07 -9.49 -5.35
N LYS A 157 20.99 -9.32 -6.11
CA LYS A 157 19.70 -8.85 -5.58
C LYS A 157 19.00 -9.90 -4.72
N GLU A 158 19.14 -11.19 -5.01
CA GLU A 158 18.67 -12.25 -4.09
C GLU A 158 19.48 -12.27 -2.79
N TYR A 159 20.78 -11.98 -2.83
CA TYR A 159 21.64 -11.88 -1.62
C TYR A 159 21.56 -10.50 -0.93
N GLN A 160 21.16 -9.44 -1.62
CA GLN A 160 20.96 -8.08 -1.09
C GLN A 160 19.48 -7.73 -0.85
N GLN A 161 18.56 -8.67 -0.87
CA GLN A 161 17.29 -8.46 -0.21
C GLN A 161 17.63 -8.33 1.27
N THR A 162 17.77 -7.07 1.69
CA THR A 162 17.89 -6.69 3.08
C THR A 162 16.72 -7.36 3.77
N TRP A 163 17.03 -8.39 4.54
CA TRP A 163 16.06 -9.01 5.41
C TRP A 163 15.80 -7.95 6.48
N TYR A 164 14.68 -7.26 6.39
CA TYR A 164 14.27 -6.24 7.36
C TYR A 164 14.01 -6.83 8.76
N HIS A 165 14.48 -8.06 9.02
CA HIS A 165 14.16 -8.83 10.21
C HIS A 165 15.35 -9.62 10.70
N GLU A 166 16.18 -8.96 11.46
CA GLU A 166 16.89 -9.63 12.53
C GLU A 166 15.92 -9.73 13.71
N GLY A 167 15.24 -10.84 13.81
CA GLY A 167 14.34 -11.10 14.94
C GLY A 167 14.98 -12.05 15.94
N PRO A 168 14.45 -12.12 17.17
CA PRO A 168 14.89 -13.06 18.18
C PRO A 168 14.70 -14.50 17.67
N ALA A 169 15.38 -15.47 18.31
CA ALA A 169 15.26 -16.89 17.93
C ALA A 169 13.81 -17.40 18.00
N SER A 170 12.98 -16.82 18.88
CA SER A 170 11.54 -17.06 19.01
C SER A 170 10.74 -16.74 17.74
N LEU A 171 11.21 -15.82 16.89
CA LEU A 171 10.54 -15.47 15.63
C LEU A 171 10.43 -16.68 14.68
N LYS A 172 11.47 -17.52 14.60
CA LYS A 172 11.44 -18.74 13.77
C LYS A 172 10.38 -19.71 14.28
N THR A 173 10.32 -19.91 15.58
CA THR A 173 9.34 -20.79 16.23
C THR A 173 7.92 -20.26 15.99
N ALA A 174 7.70 -18.97 16.16
CA ALA A 174 6.42 -18.32 15.90
C ALA A 174 5.97 -18.46 14.43
N ARG A 175 6.89 -18.29 13.47
CA ARG A 175 6.60 -18.47 12.03
C ARG A 175 6.20 -19.90 11.70
N LEU A 176 6.87 -20.89 12.26
CA LEU A 176 6.50 -22.30 12.08
C LEU A 176 5.13 -22.58 12.71
N TRP A 177 4.89 -22.04 13.89
CA TRP A 177 3.59 -22.18 14.57
C TRP A 177 2.47 -21.52 13.74
N ILE A 178 2.67 -20.29 13.23
CA ILE A 178 1.70 -19.61 12.37
C ILE A 178 1.46 -20.41 11.08
N ALA A 179 2.48 -21.03 10.51
CA ALA A 179 2.31 -21.88 9.34
C ALA A 179 1.44 -23.11 9.64
N SER A 180 1.71 -23.82 10.74
CA SER A 180 0.91 -24.96 11.17
C SER A 180 -0.54 -24.60 11.50
N TYR A 181 -0.79 -23.40 12.06
CA TYR A 181 -2.11 -22.88 12.36
C TYR A 181 -2.89 -22.46 11.11
N SER A 182 -2.23 -21.75 10.18
CA SER A 182 -2.90 -21.12 9.04
C SER A 182 -3.26 -22.09 7.91
N LEU A 183 -2.44 -23.10 7.66
CA LEU A 183 -2.66 -24.03 6.55
C LEU A 183 -3.97 -24.82 6.66
N PRO A 184 -4.33 -25.46 7.81
CA PRO A 184 -5.60 -26.16 7.96
C PRO A 184 -6.81 -25.22 7.81
N ARG A 185 -6.71 -23.99 8.34
CA ARG A 185 -7.77 -22.99 8.23
C ARG A 185 -8.00 -22.56 6.79
N ALA A 186 -6.92 -22.39 6.01
CA ALA A 186 -7.02 -22.08 4.60
C ALA A 186 -7.69 -23.23 3.81
N VAL A 187 -7.34 -24.48 4.10
CA VAL A 187 -7.99 -25.65 3.50
C VAL A 187 -9.48 -25.65 3.80
N LYS A 188 -9.87 -25.51 5.07
CA LYS A 188 -11.27 -25.47 5.50
C LYS A 188 -12.06 -24.34 4.80
N ARG A 189 -11.51 -23.13 4.77
CA ARG A 189 -12.14 -21.99 4.09
C ARG A 189 -12.33 -22.24 2.60
N LEU A 190 -11.36 -22.89 1.94
CA LEU A 190 -11.47 -23.22 0.52
C LEU A 190 -12.52 -24.31 0.26
N GLU A 191 -12.65 -25.28 1.15
CA GLU A 191 -13.69 -26.30 1.09
C GLU A 191 -15.08 -25.69 1.28
N GLU A 192 -15.26 -24.84 2.30
CA GLU A 192 -16.51 -24.09 2.52
C GLU A 192 -16.88 -23.24 1.30
N ALA A 193 -15.88 -22.56 0.68
CA ALA A 193 -16.11 -21.77 -0.53
C ALA A 193 -16.50 -22.64 -1.75
N ARG A 194 -16.01 -23.87 -1.86
CA ARG A 194 -16.41 -24.84 -2.89
C ARG A 194 -17.84 -25.32 -2.64
N ASN A 195 -18.13 -25.74 -1.44
CA ASN A 195 -19.48 -26.20 -1.05
C ASN A 195 -20.53 -25.11 -1.28
N PHE A 196 -20.20 -23.85 -0.96
CA PHE A 196 -21.10 -22.72 -1.26
C PHE A 196 -21.34 -22.51 -2.76
N LYS A 197 -20.35 -22.78 -3.62
CA LYS A 197 -20.50 -22.69 -5.07
C LYS A 197 -21.35 -23.81 -5.65
N GLU A 198 -21.39 -24.97 -5.02
CA GLU A 198 -22.19 -26.13 -5.42
C GLU A 198 -23.68 -25.94 -5.12
N LEU A 199 -24.03 -25.01 -4.22
CA LEU A 199 -25.43 -24.67 -3.97
C LEU A 199 -26.10 -24.12 -5.24
N PRO A 200 -27.37 -24.47 -5.50
CA PRO A 200 -28.13 -23.95 -6.64
C PRO A 200 -28.12 -22.42 -6.65
N GLU A 201 -28.05 -21.83 -7.84
CA GLU A 201 -27.98 -20.37 -8.00
C GLU A 201 -29.24 -19.68 -7.43
N ALA A 202 -30.41 -20.33 -7.56
CA ALA A 202 -31.66 -19.84 -6.99
C ALA A 202 -31.58 -19.69 -5.46
N THR A 203 -31.01 -20.69 -4.77
CA THR A 203 -30.83 -20.64 -3.32
C THR A 203 -29.83 -19.57 -2.91
N ARG A 204 -28.71 -19.43 -3.64
CA ARG A 204 -27.71 -18.38 -3.35
C ARG A 204 -28.28 -16.97 -3.59
N SER A 205 -29.11 -16.79 -4.61
CA SER A 205 -29.76 -15.53 -4.91
C SER A 205 -30.85 -15.17 -3.90
N SER A 206 -31.62 -16.16 -3.42
CA SER A 206 -32.63 -15.93 -2.36
C SER A 206 -32.00 -15.52 -1.04
N LEU A 207 -30.92 -16.19 -0.60
CA LEU A 207 -30.19 -15.81 0.60
C LEU A 207 -29.62 -14.38 0.52
N LYS A 208 -29.08 -14.00 -0.65
CA LYS A 208 -28.62 -12.64 -0.88
C LYS A 208 -29.76 -11.62 -0.87
N ALA A 209 -30.89 -11.94 -1.49
CA ALA A 209 -32.05 -11.05 -1.52
C ALA A 209 -32.62 -10.82 -0.10
N GLU A 210 -32.66 -11.84 0.73
CA GLU A 210 -33.07 -11.75 2.13
C GLU A 210 -32.12 -10.86 2.93
N GLN A 211 -30.80 -11.08 2.81
CA GLN A 211 -29.81 -10.24 3.44
C GLN A 211 -29.89 -8.78 2.95
N HIS A 212 -30.10 -8.55 1.66
CA HIS A 212 -30.27 -7.20 1.13
C HIS A 212 -31.53 -6.52 1.68
N LYS A 213 -32.61 -7.29 1.89
CA LYS A 213 -33.83 -6.77 2.51
C LYS A 213 -33.55 -6.34 3.95
N SER A 214 -32.90 -7.17 4.73
CA SER A 214 -32.47 -6.86 6.10
C SER A 214 -31.56 -5.64 6.17
N LEU A 215 -30.56 -5.50 5.27
CA LEU A 215 -29.68 -4.35 5.24
C LEU A 215 -30.39 -3.04 4.89
N ARG A 216 -31.44 -3.08 4.08
CA ARG A 216 -32.24 -1.89 3.75
C ARG A 216 -33.13 -1.44 4.88
N SER A 217 -33.60 -2.36 5.75
CA SER A 217 -34.44 -2.04 6.89
C SER A 217 -33.65 -1.54 8.11
N LEU A 218 -32.29 -1.55 8.06
CA LEU A 218 -31.46 -1.07 9.18
C LEU A 218 -31.91 0.29 9.69
N SER A 219 -32.26 0.36 10.97
CA SER A 219 -32.65 1.56 11.67
C SER A 219 -31.77 1.81 12.91
N ASN A 220 -31.79 3.02 13.43
CA ASN A 220 -31.09 3.36 14.66
C ASN A 220 -31.88 2.79 15.86
N PHE A 221 -31.38 1.70 16.44
CA PHE A 221 -32.01 1.07 17.59
C PHE A 221 -31.71 1.79 18.89
N CYS A 222 -30.45 2.12 19.16
CA CYS A 222 -30.01 2.76 20.39
C CYS A 222 -28.99 3.86 20.11
N SER A 223 -29.06 4.94 20.85
CA SER A 223 -28.08 6.02 20.86
C SER A 223 -27.70 6.35 22.29
N GLN A 224 -26.49 6.00 22.70
CA GLN A 224 -26.01 6.16 24.06
C GLN A 224 -24.83 7.13 24.13
N ILE A 225 -24.82 7.98 25.17
CA ILE A 225 -23.65 8.81 25.48
C ILE A 225 -22.59 7.89 26.10
N GLY A 226 -21.45 7.76 25.40
CA GLY A 226 -20.38 6.86 25.85
C GLY A 226 -19.48 7.51 26.89
N ASP A 227 -19.12 8.79 26.72
CA ASP A 227 -18.21 9.49 27.64
C ASP A 227 -18.32 11.01 27.45
N ASP A 228 -17.60 11.77 28.29
CA ASP A 228 -17.48 13.24 28.21
C ASP A 228 -16.55 13.72 27.09
N ARG A 229 -15.73 12.82 26.54
CA ARG A 229 -14.81 13.07 25.43
C ARG A 229 -15.19 12.23 24.19
N PRO A 230 -14.68 12.56 23.01
CA PRO A 230 -14.96 11.79 21.78
C PRO A 230 -14.60 10.33 21.91
N ILE A 231 -15.46 9.45 21.37
CA ILE A 231 -15.21 8.02 21.30
C ILE A 231 -14.36 7.74 20.06
N SER A 232 -13.20 7.09 20.25
CA SER A 232 -12.21 6.82 19.19
C SER A 232 -12.45 5.53 18.43
N TYR A 233 -12.98 4.51 19.12
CA TYR A 233 -13.19 3.18 18.55
C TYR A 233 -14.28 2.41 19.28
N CYS A 234 -14.88 1.44 18.61
CA CYS A 234 -15.81 0.48 19.20
C CYS A 234 -15.53 -0.92 18.63
N ASN A 235 -15.76 -1.95 19.43
CA ASN A 235 -15.58 -3.33 19.02
C ASN A 235 -16.57 -4.24 19.75
N PHE A 236 -17.21 -5.16 19.02
CA PHE A 236 -18.09 -6.17 19.58
C PHE A 236 -17.30 -7.35 20.14
N SER A 237 -17.85 -7.95 21.20
CA SER A 237 -17.38 -9.26 21.66
C SER A 237 -17.72 -10.36 20.65
N PRO A 238 -16.96 -11.46 20.62
CA PRO A 238 -17.22 -12.58 19.70
C PRO A 238 -18.59 -13.23 19.86
N ASN A 239 -19.22 -13.13 21.05
CA ASN A 239 -20.58 -13.61 21.27
C ASN A 239 -21.69 -12.59 21.00
N SER A 240 -21.32 -11.39 20.46
CA SER A 240 -22.24 -10.28 20.14
C SER A 240 -23.03 -9.70 21.33
N LYS A 241 -22.69 -10.06 22.58
CA LYS A 241 -23.42 -9.62 23.79
C LYS A 241 -22.79 -8.40 24.48
N LEU A 242 -21.56 -8.09 24.19
CA LEU A 242 -20.84 -6.97 24.78
C LEU A 242 -20.31 -6.05 23.66
N LEU A 243 -20.26 -4.75 23.96
CA LEU A 243 -19.60 -3.74 23.15
C LEU A 243 -18.54 -3.04 23.99
N ALA A 244 -17.32 -2.97 23.53
CA ALA A 244 -16.26 -2.15 24.11
C ALA A 244 -16.14 -0.84 23.36
N THR A 245 -15.98 0.27 24.08
CA THR A 245 -15.73 1.59 23.52
C THR A 245 -14.47 2.17 24.13
N SER A 246 -13.62 2.79 23.33
CA SER A 246 -12.46 3.56 23.78
C SER A 246 -12.67 5.05 23.57
N CYS A 247 -12.13 5.86 24.49
CA CYS A 247 -12.38 7.28 24.52
C CYS A 247 -11.08 8.10 24.64
N TRP A 248 -11.15 9.35 24.23
CA TRP A 248 -10.06 10.31 24.39
C TRP A 248 -9.89 10.80 25.85
N SER A 249 -10.76 10.38 26.75
CA SER A 249 -10.59 10.61 28.20
C SER A 249 -9.54 9.70 28.85
N GLY A 250 -9.04 8.68 28.14
CA GLY A 250 -8.21 7.63 28.72
C GLY A 250 -9.03 6.43 29.25
N LEU A 251 -10.36 6.52 29.22
CA LEU A 251 -11.25 5.48 29.72
C LEU A 251 -11.68 4.55 28.59
N CYS A 252 -11.83 3.28 28.94
CA CYS A 252 -12.51 2.29 28.11
C CYS A 252 -13.75 1.79 28.86
N LYS A 253 -14.85 1.59 28.16
CA LYS A 253 -16.12 1.18 28.77
C LYS A 253 -16.67 -0.05 28.08
N LEU A 254 -17.29 -0.91 28.88
CA LEU A 254 -17.98 -2.12 28.43
C LEU A 254 -19.47 -1.93 28.58
N TRP A 255 -20.21 -2.27 27.56
CA TRP A 255 -21.64 -2.08 27.43
C TRP A 255 -22.33 -3.42 27.16
N SER A 256 -23.49 -3.65 27.74
CA SER A 256 -24.35 -4.76 27.36
C SER A 256 -25.03 -4.51 26.03
N VAL A 257 -25.21 -5.53 25.24
CA VAL A 257 -25.90 -5.49 23.95
C VAL A 257 -27.10 -6.48 24.04
N PRO A 258 -28.31 -6.08 23.65
CA PRO A 258 -28.69 -4.83 22.97
C PRO A 258 -29.05 -3.64 23.90
N ASP A 259 -29.12 -3.84 25.21
CA ASP A 259 -29.70 -2.89 26.17
C ASP A 259 -28.89 -1.60 26.32
N CYS A 260 -27.64 -1.56 25.84
CA CYS A 260 -26.71 -0.42 25.95
C CYS A 260 -26.46 0.05 27.41
N SER A 261 -26.63 -0.85 28.40
CA SER A 261 -26.32 -0.54 29.80
C SER A 261 -24.82 -0.60 30.06
N LEU A 262 -24.30 0.36 30.82
CA LEU A 262 -22.89 0.37 31.23
C LEU A 262 -22.64 -0.76 32.24
N LEU A 263 -21.76 -1.67 31.87
CA LEU A 263 -21.37 -2.78 32.75
C LEU A 263 -20.11 -2.44 33.53
N LYS A 264 -19.10 -1.85 32.86
CA LYS A 264 -17.79 -1.64 33.47
C LYS A 264 -17.05 -0.45 32.85
N THR A 265 -16.22 0.21 33.65
CA THR A 265 -15.31 1.27 33.19
C THR A 265 -13.87 0.85 33.52
N LEU A 266 -13.07 0.61 32.51
CA LEU A 266 -11.66 0.22 32.60
C LEU A 266 -10.79 1.47 32.74
N ARG A 267 -9.96 1.51 33.77
CA ARG A 267 -9.13 2.66 34.13
C ARG A 267 -7.66 2.27 34.15
N GLY A 268 -6.81 3.02 33.45
CA GLY A 268 -5.37 2.73 33.44
C GLY A 268 -4.57 3.57 32.43
N HIS A 269 -5.20 3.99 31.33
CA HIS A 269 -4.54 4.92 30.41
C HIS A 269 -4.66 6.36 30.92
N THR A 270 -3.58 7.12 30.75
CA THR A 270 -3.50 8.55 31.13
C THR A 270 -3.72 9.47 29.94
N THR A 271 -3.64 8.95 28.72
CA THR A 271 -3.75 9.69 27.48
C THR A 271 -4.91 9.16 26.62
N ASN A 272 -5.10 9.77 25.44
CA ASN A 272 -6.15 9.39 24.50
C ASN A 272 -5.99 7.94 24.06
N VAL A 273 -7.02 7.11 24.28
CA VAL A 273 -7.05 5.74 23.79
C VAL A 273 -7.36 5.71 22.30
N GLY A 274 -6.54 5.01 21.52
CA GLY A 274 -6.67 4.89 20.07
C GLY A 274 -7.69 3.82 19.66
N ALA A 275 -7.61 2.65 20.27
CA ALA A 275 -8.53 1.52 20.02
C ALA A 275 -8.61 0.58 21.22
N ILE A 276 -9.68 -0.20 21.25
CA ILE A 276 -9.89 -1.33 22.15
C ILE A 276 -10.46 -2.49 21.33
N VAL A 277 -9.96 -3.70 21.53
CA VAL A 277 -10.37 -4.89 20.77
C VAL A 277 -10.50 -6.10 21.68
N PHE A 278 -11.54 -6.88 21.45
CA PHE A 278 -11.74 -8.16 22.14
C PHE A 278 -10.80 -9.24 21.58
N HIS A 279 -10.35 -10.11 22.48
CA HIS A 279 -9.67 -11.33 22.10
C HIS A 279 -10.62 -12.23 21.27
N PRO A 280 -10.16 -12.92 20.21
CA PRO A 280 -11.03 -13.71 19.32
C PRO A 280 -11.83 -14.83 20.01
N LYS A 281 -11.37 -15.29 21.17
CA LYS A 281 -12.02 -16.31 21.97
C LYS A 281 -12.68 -15.76 23.24
N ALA A 282 -12.62 -14.45 23.46
CA ALA A 282 -13.28 -13.82 24.61
C ALA A 282 -14.76 -14.15 24.61
N THR A 283 -15.31 -14.35 25.79
CA THR A 283 -16.76 -14.64 26.00
C THR A 283 -17.27 -15.93 25.35
N ILE A 284 -16.45 -16.71 24.67
CA ILE A 284 -16.79 -18.00 24.07
C ILE A 284 -16.12 -19.14 24.85
N SER A 285 -14.79 -19.12 24.96
CA SER A 285 -13.99 -20.19 25.56
C SER A 285 -12.98 -19.70 26.60
N LEU A 286 -12.73 -18.39 26.71
CA LEU A 286 -11.89 -17.80 27.75
C LEU A 286 -12.72 -17.50 29.01
N GLU A 287 -12.08 -17.69 30.16
CA GLU A 287 -12.65 -17.27 31.44
C GLU A 287 -12.60 -15.74 31.58
N THR A 288 -13.41 -15.21 32.48
CA THR A 288 -13.45 -13.76 32.76
C THR A 288 -12.16 -13.23 33.38
N LYS A 289 -11.37 -14.11 34.00
CA LYS A 289 -10.06 -13.80 34.59
C LYS A 289 -8.92 -13.69 33.58
N ASP A 290 -9.09 -14.37 32.43
CA ASP A 290 -8.08 -14.37 31.38
C ASP A 290 -8.00 -12.99 30.69
N VAL A 291 -6.97 -12.81 29.84
CA VAL A 291 -6.86 -11.62 29.02
C VAL A 291 -7.92 -11.64 27.91
N ASN A 292 -8.94 -10.82 28.07
CA ASN A 292 -10.09 -10.75 27.17
C ASN A 292 -10.06 -9.55 26.24
N LEU A 293 -9.30 -8.49 26.54
CA LEU A 293 -9.26 -7.25 25.79
C LEU A 293 -7.84 -6.72 25.70
N ALA A 294 -7.57 -5.98 24.64
CA ALA A 294 -6.37 -5.17 24.48
C ALA A 294 -6.75 -3.76 24.06
N SER A 295 -6.08 -2.75 24.61
CA SER A 295 -6.24 -1.35 24.26
C SER A 295 -4.90 -0.69 24.00
N CYS A 296 -4.88 0.37 23.20
CA CYS A 296 -3.68 1.15 22.91
C CYS A 296 -3.94 2.64 23.07
N ALA A 297 -2.91 3.39 23.46
CA ALA A 297 -3.04 4.81 23.71
C ALA A 297 -1.93 5.67 23.05
N ALA A 298 -2.12 6.98 23.17
CA ALA A 298 -1.27 7.96 22.50
C ALA A 298 0.12 8.11 23.16
N ASP A 299 0.28 7.62 24.38
CA ASP A 299 1.57 7.58 25.11
C ASP A 299 2.49 6.42 24.67
N GLY A 300 2.04 5.57 23.76
CA GLY A 300 2.77 4.38 23.35
C GLY A 300 2.42 3.13 24.17
N SER A 301 1.62 3.25 25.23
CA SER A 301 1.22 2.12 26.06
C SER A 301 0.19 1.24 25.39
N VAL A 302 0.32 -0.07 25.57
CA VAL A 302 -0.67 -1.06 25.21
C VAL A 302 -1.01 -1.85 26.45
N LYS A 303 -2.30 -1.90 26.81
CA LYS A 303 -2.78 -2.53 28.04
C LYS A 303 -3.67 -3.71 27.75
N LEU A 304 -3.50 -4.75 28.57
CA LEU A 304 -4.29 -5.98 28.51
C LEU A 304 -5.26 -6.01 29.69
N TRP A 305 -6.49 -6.41 29.43
CA TRP A 305 -7.58 -6.36 30.40
C TRP A 305 -8.29 -7.70 30.50
N ASN A 306 -8.79 -7.98 31.70
CA ASN A 306 -9.76 -9.05 31.94
C ASN A 306 -11.19 -8.48 32.06
N LEU A 307 -12.16 -9.35 32.20
CA LEU A 307 -13.57 -8.95 32.42
C LEU A 307 -13.95 -8.82 33.90
N GLU A 308 -13.05 -9.16 34.83
CA GLU A 308 -13.34 -9.11 36.28
C GLU A 308 -12.86 -7.81 36.92
N SER A 309 -11.66 -7.31 36.57
CA SER A 309 -11.10 -6.11 37.20
C SER A 309 -11.32 -4.87 36.33
N ASP A 310 -11.24 -3.70 36.95
CA ASP A 310 -11.27 -2.39 36.29
C ASP A 310 -9.86 -1.88 35.99
N GLU A 311 -8.84 -2.57 36.52
CA GLU A 311 -7.41 -2.27 36.31
C GLU A 311 -6.80 -3.20 35.26
N PRO A 312 -5.75 -2.76 34.55
CA PRO A 312 -5.09 -3.59 33.56
C PRO A 312 -4.39 -4.79 34.22
N VAL A 313 -4.42 -5.93 33.56
CA VAL A 313 -3.73 -7.15 33.97
C VAL A 313 -2.25 -7.05 33.68
N ALA A 314 -1.89 -6.48 32.54
CA ALA A 314 -0.52 -6.31 32.10
C ALA A 314 -0.39 -5.11 31.14
N ASP A 315 0.81 -4.54 31.15
CA ASP A 315 1.21 -3.46 30.25
C ASP A 315 2.28 -3.98 29.29
N ILE A 316 2.11 -3.71 28.01
CA ILE A 316 3.10 -4.00 26.97
C ILE A 316 3.85 -2.71 26.70
N GLU A 317 5.12 -2.69 27.09
CA GLU A 317 6.03 -1.58 26.86
C GLU A 317 6.92 -1.86 25.63
N GLY A 318 7.38 -0.81 24.95
CA GLY A 318 8.32 -0.92 23.82
C GLY A 318 8.10 0.12 22.73
N HIS A 319 6.89 0.66 22.58
CA HIS A 319 6.66 1.76 21.69
C HIS A 319 7.08 3.10 22.31
N THR A 320 7.82 3.90 21.55
CA THR A 320 8.28 5.24 21.97
C THR A 320 7.34 6.36 21.50
N MET A 321 6.45 6.06 20.55
CA MET A 321 5.52 7.00 19.97
C MET A 321 4.09 6.46 20.07
N ARG A 322 3.14 7.29 19.68
CA ARG A 322 1.71 6.98 19.69
C ARG A 322 1.42 5.65 18.96
N VAL A 323 0.74 4.74 19.66
CA VAL A 323 0.14 3.54 19.07
C VAL A 323 -1.25 3.91 18.54
N ALA A 324 -1.46 3.70 17.24
CA ALA A 324 -2.70 4.09 16.58
C ALA A 324 -3.80 3.05 16.73
N ARG A 325 -3.47 1.78 16.46
CA ARG A 325 -4.40 0.65 16.47
C ARG A 325 -3.73 -0.60 17.03
N VAL A 326 -4.56 -1.47 17.55
CA VAL A 326 -4.19 -2.79 18.04
C VAL A 326 -5.18 -3.81 17.49
N THR A 327 -4.71 -5.00 17.15
CA THR A 327 -5.56 -6.06 16.60
C THR A 327 -5.01 -7.43 17.00
N TRP A 328 -5.90 -8.36 17.31
CA TRP A 328 -5.56 -9.73 17.64
C TRP A 328 -5.36 -10.58 16.38
N HIS A 329 -4.35 -11.42 16.41
CA HIS A 329 -4.26 -12.52 15.45
C HIS A 329 -5.44 -13.51 15.70
N PRO A 330 -6.01 -14.15 14.65
CA PRO A 330 -7.17 -15.04 14.81
C PRO A 330 -6.98 -16.22 15.79
N SER A 331 -5.75 -16.58 16.12
CA SER A 331 -5.46 -17.59 17.15
C SER A 331 -5.69 -17.10 18.57
N GLY A 332 -5.57 -15.79 18.80
CA GLY A 332 -5.54 -15.16 20.11
C GLY A 332 -4.17 -15.13 20.79
N ARG A 333 -3.15 -15.83 20.24
CA ARG A 333 -1.82 -15.87 20.83
C ARG A 333 -1.01 -14.59 20.55
N PHE A 334 -1.15 -14.04 19.34
CA PHE A 334 -0.34 -12.90 18.93
C PHE A 334 -1.18 -11.62 18.87
N LEU A 335 -0.54 -10.50 19.20
CA LEU A 335 -1.10 -9.17 19.14
C LEU A 335 -0.29 -8.32 18.15
N GLY A 336 -0.96 -7.65 17.21
CA GLY A 336 -0.36 -6.68 16.29
C GLY A 336 -0.66 -5.26 16.72
N THR A 337 0.35 -4.40 16.71
CA THR A 337 0.24 -2.98 17.07
C THR A 337 0.83 -2.11 15.98
N THR A 338 0.22 -0.96 15.71
CA THR A 338 0.73 0.02 14.74
C THR A 338 1.15 1.29 15.45
N CYS A 339 2.29 1.83 15.05
CA CYS A 339 2.86 2.99 15.69
C CYS A 339 3.18 4.12 14.69
N TYR A 340 3.25 5.34 15.21
CA TYR A 340 3.66 6.53 14.44
C TYR A 340 5.18 6.59 14.20
N ASP A 341 5.96 5.64 14.77
CA ASP A 341 7.40 5.44 14.51
C ASP A 341 7.69 4.79 13.15
N HIS A 342 6.70 4.71 12.25
CA HIS A 342 6.74 4.12 10.91
C HIS A 342 6.79 2.59 10.90
N SER A 343 6.67 1.95 12.06
CA SER A 343 6.71 0.51 12.23
C SER A 343 5.37 -0.08 12.72
N TRP A 344 5.22 -1.37 12.53
CA TRP A 344 4.25 -2.15 13.26
C TRP A 344 4.96 -3.31 13.95
N ARG A 345 4.41 -3.79 15.06
CA ARG A 345 5.03 -4.83 15.87
C ARG A 345 4.09 -6.00 16.11
N LEU A 346 4.68 -7.18 16.28
CA LEU A 346 4.00 -8.41 16.63
C LEU A 346 4.51 -8.91 17.98
N TRP A 347 3.59 -9.12 18.89
CA TRP A 347 3.84 -9.57 20.26
C TRP A 347 3.33 -10.98 20.45
N ASP A 348 4.12 -11.85 21.06
CA ASP A 348 3.68 -13.17 21.52
C ASP A 348 3.31 -13.06 23.00
N LEU A 349 2.04 -13.23 23.33
CA LEU A 349 1.57 -13.12 24.71
C LEU A 349 1.91 -14.34 25.55
N ASP A 350 2.08 -15.52 24.93
CA ASP A 350 2.52 -16.72 25.65
C ASP A 350 3.99 -16.60 26.09
N ALA A 351 4.83 -16.02 25.22
CA ALA A 351 6.26 -15.79 25.51
C ALA A 351 6.51 -14.43 26.21
N GLN A 352 5.53 -13.52 26.19
CA GLN A 352 5.63 -12.16 26.70
C GLN A 352 6.79 -11.36 26.07
N GLU A 353 7.02 -11.57 24.77
CA GLU A 353 8.12 -10.97 24.01
C GLU A 353 7.63 -10.25 22.75
N GLU A 354 8.38 -9.20 22.35
CA GLU A 354 8.28 -8.66 21.00
C GLU A 354 8.98 -9.61 20.03
N ILE A 355 8.20 -10.23 19.13
CA ILE A 355 8.75 -11.18 18.16
C ILE A 355 9.20 -10.47 16.89
N LEU A 356 8.46 -9.48 16.46
CA LEU A 356 8.69 -8.84 15.17
C LEU A 356 8.53 -7.32 15.29
N HIS A 357 9.58 -6.61 14.93
CA HIS A 357 9.57 -5.18 14.65
C HIS A 357 9.69 -4.98 13.15
N GLN A 358 8.59 -4.59 12.51
CA GLN A 358 8.54 -4.44 11.07
C GLN A 358 8.53 -2.99 10.66
N GLU A 359 9.60 -2.57 10.02
CA GLU A 359 9.69 -1.30 9.32
C GLU A 359 9.30 -1.45 7.83
N GLY A 360 9.11 -0.34 7.15
CA GLY A 360 8.87 -0.33 5.70
C GLY A 360 7.94 0.78 5.20
N HIS A 361 7.10 1.35 6.04
CA HIS A 361 6.35 2.56 5.73
C HIS A 361 7.23 3.80 5.86
N SER A 362 7.02 4.78 4.98
CA SER A 362 7.78 6.05 5.03
C SER A 362 7.21 7.06 6.02
N LYS A 363 6.00 6.83 6.51
CA LYS A 363 5.33 7.58 7.57
C LYS A 363 4.67 6.63 8.55
N GLY A 364 4.08 7.16 9.62
CA GLY A 364 3.40 6.38 10.63
C GLY A 364 2.42 5.37 10.07
N VAL A 365 2.37 4.21 10.69
CA VAL A 365 1.38 3.16 10.36
C VAL A 365 0.13 3.41 11.21
N TYR A 366 -1.02 3.50 10.55
CA TYR A 366 -2.25 3.88 11.25
C TYR A 366 -3.10 2.67 11.62
N ASP A 367 -3.37 1.76 10.67
CA ASP A 367 -4.27 0.62 10.90
C ASP A 367 -3.62 -0.70 10.51
N ILE A 368 -4.09 -1.77 11.15
CA ILE A 368 -3.62 -3.14 10.97
C ILE A 368 -4.79 -4.11 11.00
N ALA A 369 -4.76 -5.07 10.11
CA ALA A 369 -5.72 -6.17 10.09
C ALA A 369 -5.03 -7.49 9.81
N PHE A 370 -5.50 -8.57 10.45
CA PHE A 370 -5.06 -9.93 10.14
C PHE A 370 -5.99 -10.59 9.14
N HIS A 371 -5.41 -11.42 8.29
CA HIS A 371 -6.16 -12.29 7.41
C HIS A 371 -6.92 -13.38 8.21
N PRO A 372 -8.11 -13.81 7.78
CA PRO A 372 -8.91 -14.82 8.52
C PRO A 372 -8.16 -16.13 8.80
N ASP A 373 -7.28 -16.56 7.90
CA ASP A 373 -6.46 -17.75 8.12
C ASP A 373 -5.29 -17.51 9.08
N GLY A 374 -4.92 -16.25 9.36
CA GLY A 374 -3.80 -15.87 10.22
C GLY A 374 -2.43 -15.87 9.53
N SER A 375 -2.35 -16.07 8.23
CA SER A 375 -1.07 -16.11 7.50
C SER A 375 -0.54 -14.74 7.09
N LEU A 376 -1.43 -13.77 6.89
CA LEU A 376 -1.10 -12.45 6.35
C LEU A 376 -1.52 -11.34 7.31
N VAL A 377 -0.80 -10.23 7.21
CA VAL A 377 -1.12 -8.95 7.85
C VAL A 377 -1.22 -7.87 6.79
N GLY A 378 -2.24 -7.05 6.87
CA GLY A 378 -2.38 -5.82 6.11
C GLY A 378 -2.12 -4.62 6.99
N THR A 379 -1.34 -3.67 6.52
CA THR A 379 -1.07 -2.41 7.20
C THR A 379 -1.42 -1.22 6.31
N GLY A 380 -2.06 -0.23 6.89
CA GLY A 380 -2.38 1.04 6.24
C GLY A 380 -1.55 2.17 6.81
N GLY A 381 -0.79 2.87 5.95
CA GLY A 381 0.12 3.93 6.35
C GLY A 381 -0.37 5.34 6.02
N LEU A 382 0.13 6.31 6.76
CA LEU A 382 -0.04 7.74 6.47
C LEU A 382 0.78 8.19 5.24
N ASP A 383 1.54 7.27 4.63
CA ASP A 383 2.27 7.45 3.38
C ASP A 383 1.41 7.22 2.13
N ALA A 384 0.09 7.05 2.29
CA ALA A 384 -0.89 6.72 1.26
C ALA A 384 -0.73 5.31 0.66
N PHE A 385 0.11 4.49 1.23
CA PHE A 385 0.34 3.12 0.79
C PHE A 385 -0.20 2.12 1.80
N GLY A 386 -0.78 1.04 1.29
CA GLY A 386 -1.05 -0.15 2.06
C GLY A 386 -0.03 -1.24 1.74
N ARG A 387 0.24 -2.10 2.69
CA ARG A 387 1.15 -3.24 2.50
C ARG A 387 0.52 -4.51 3.04
N VAL A 388 0.76 -5.61 2.35
CA VAL A 388 0.36 -6.94 2.82
C VAL A 388 1.63 -7.75 3.05
N TRP A 389 1.76 -8.24 4.27
CA TRP A 389 2.93 -8.97 4.75
C TRP A 389 2.56 -10.43 4.99
N ASP A 390 3.44 -11.35 4.62
CA ASP A 390 3.32 -12.76 4.97
C ASP A 390 4.08 -13.01 6.29
N LEU A 391 3.35 -13.36 7.34
CA LEU A 391 3.92 -13.64 8.65
C LEU A 391 4.83 -14.86 8.67
N ARG A 392 4.62 -15.82 7.77
CA ARG A 392 5.40 -17.06 7.69
C ARG A 392 6.77 -16.82 7.09
N THR A 393 6.86 -15.92 6.12
CA THR A 393 8.11 -15.61 5.41
C THR A 393 8.72 -14.28 5.82
N GLY A 394 7.92 -13.38 6.42
CA GLY A 394 8.31 -12.02 6.78
C GLY A 394 8.44 -11.08 5.57
N ARG A 395 7.96 -11.46 4.40
CA ARG A 395 8.06 -10.66 3.18
C ARG A 395 6.81 -9.81 2.95
N CYS A 396 6.99 -8.61 2.43
CA CYS A 396 5.89 -7.85 1.86
C CYS A 396 5.52 -8.48 0.51
N ILE A 397 4.34 -9.12 0.44
CA ILE A 397 3.89 -9.85 -0.75
C ILE A 397 3.10 -8.96 -1.72
N MET A 398 2.50 -7.89 -1.22
CA MET A 398 1.70 -6.98 -2.04
C MET A 398 1.82 -5.55 -1.53
N PHE A 399 2.01 -4.65 -2.46
CA PHE A 399 2.02 -3.22 -2.25
C PHE A 399 0.72 -2.63 -2.82
N LEU A 400 -0.07 -1.98 -1.98
CA LEU A 400 -1.37 -1.42 -2.34
C LEU A 400 -1.17 0.05 -2.70
N GLU A 401 -0.83 0.29 -3.97
CA GLU A 401 -0.55 1.61 -4.51
C GLU A 401 -1.77 2.13 -5.29
N GLY A 402 -2.16 3.38 -5.04
CA GLY A 402 -3.25 4.01 -5.79
C GLY A 402 -4.12 4.99 -5.01
N HIS A 403 -4.00 5.07 -3.69
CA HIS A 403 -4.61 6.14 -2.92
C HIS A 403 -3.80 7.44 -3.05
N LEU A 404 -4.50 8.57 -3.04
CA LEU A 404 -3.88 9.90 -3.17
C LEU A 404 -3.53 10.52 -1.81
N LYS A 405 -4.14 10.01 -0.73
CA LYS A 405 -3.94 10.48 0.65
C LYS A 405 -3.78 9.31 1.60
N GLU A 406 -3.53 9.61 2.85
CA GLU A 406 -3.30 8.68 3.95
C GLU A 406 -4.38 7.60 4.03
N ILE A 407 -3.99 6.38 4.40
CA ILE A 407 -4.88 5.26 4.65
C ILE A 407 -5.15 5.18 6.16
N TYR A 408 -6.44 5.28 6.54
CA TYR A 408 -6.88 5.25 7.93
C TYR A 408 -7.56 3.94 8.32
N ALA A 409 -7.92 3.11 7.37
CA ALA A 409 -8.58 1.85 7.66
C ALA A 409 -8.17 0.77 6.66
N ILE A 410 -7.97 -0.45 7.17
CA ILE A 410 -7.73 -1.63 6.35
C ILE A 410 -8.52 -2.81 6.93
N ALA A 411 -9.13 -3.62 6.07
CA ALA A 411 -9.87 -4.81 6.49
C ALA A 411 -9.72 -5.94 5.47
N PHE A 412 -9.61 -7.18 5.96
CA PHE A 412 -9.68 -8.38 5.13
C PHE A 412 -11.12 -8.88 5.07
N SER A 413 -11.51 -9.36 3.92
CA SER A 413 -12.77 -10.08 3.75
C SER A 413 -12.62 -11.52 4.30
N PRO A 414 -13.66 -12.08 4.94
CA PRO A 414 -13.64 -13.48 5.41
C PRO A 414 -13.49 -14.49 4.27
N ASN A 415 -13.79 -14.13 3.03
CA ASN A 415 -13.52 -14.97 1.88
C ASN A 415 -12.01 -15.19 1.61
N GLY A 416 -11.11 -14.39 2.24
CA GLY A 416 -9.66 -14.48 2.11
C GLY A 416 -9.08 -14.00 0.78
N TYR A 417 -9.86 -13.38 -0.09
CA TYR A 417 -9.39 -12.91 -1.39
C TYR A 417 -9.33 -11.40 -1.50
N HIS A 418 -10.18 -10.70 -0.76
CA HIS A 418 -10.31 -9.26 -0.86
C HIS A 418 -9.76 -8.53 0.37
N VAL A 419 -9.16 -7.39 0.11
CA VAL A 419 -8.76 -6.39 1.10
C VAL A 419 -9.47 -5.09 0.75
N ALA A 420 -10.01 -4.39 1.72
CA ALA A 420 -10.53 -3.05 1.54
C ALA A 420 -9.66 -2.05 2.31
N THR A 421 -9.39 -0.91 1.70
CA THR A 421 -8.65 0.20 2.29
C THR A 421 -9.47 1.48 2.22
N GLY A 422 -9.57 2.18 3.33
CA GLY A 422 -10.24 3.48 3.44
C GLY A 422 -9.23 4.61 3.62
N SER A 423 -9.36 5.66 2.83
CA SER A 423 -8.37 6.73 2.76
C SER A 423 -8.96 8.12 3.02
N GLY A 424 -8.07 9.07 3.28
CA GLY A 424 -8.34 10.49 3.32
C GLY A 424 -8.67 11.11 1.95
N ASP A 425 -8.57 10.36 0.87
CA ASP A 425 -9.01 10.75 -0.47
C ASP A 425 -10.51 10.56 -0.71
N HIS A 426 -11.28 10.23 0.33
CA HIS A 426 -12.73 10.00 0.33
C HIS A 426 -13.17 8.71 -0.37
N THR A 427 -12.21 7.91 -0.84
CA THR A 427 -12.49 6.65 -1.54
C THR A 427 -12.15 5.44 -0.69
N CYS A 428 -12.91 4.37 -0.89
CA CYS A 428 -12.57 3.05 -0.42
C CYS A 428 -12.17 2.19 -1.63
N LYS A 429 -10.99 1.59 -1.59
CA LYS A 429 -10.51 0.71 -2.65
C LYS A 429 -10.60 -0.74 -2.20
N VAL A 430 -11.05 -1.59 -3.11
CA VAL A 430 -11.11 -3.04 -2.92
C VAL A 430 -10.06 -3.70 -3.80
N TRP A 431 -9.23 -4.52 -3.18
CA TRP A 431 -8.07 -5.18 -3.79
C TRP A 431 -8.27 -6.68 -3.82
N ASP A 432 -7.89 -7.34 -4.91
CA ASP A 432 -7.82 -8.82 -5.00
C ASP A 432 -6.38 -9.28 -4.79
N LEU A 433 -6.16 -10.07 -3.74
CA LEU A 433 -4.87 -10.65 -3.40
C LEU A 433 -4.35 -11.62 -4.47
N ARG A 434 -5.24 -12.31 -5.19
CA ARG A 434 -4.88 -13.27 -6.24
C ARG A 434 -4.42 -12.56 -7.51
N GLN A 435 -5.13 -11.49 -7.89
CA GLN A 435 -4.81 -10.68 -9.06
C GLN A 435 -3.75 -9.61 -8.75
N ARG A 436 -3.49 -9.35 -7.48
CA ARG A 436 -2.55 -8.32 -6.98
C ARG A 436 -2.82 -6.92 -7.53
N LYS A 437 -4.09 -6.57 -7.69
CA LYS A 437 -4.52 -5.26 -8.21
C LYS A 437 -5.79 -4.76 -7.53
N CYS A 438 -6.04 -3.47 -7.67
CA CYS A 438 -7.30 -2.86 -7.30
C CYS A 438 -8.39 -3.33 -8.27
N ILE A 439 -9.47 -3.92 -7.72
CA ILE A 439 -10.63 -4.37 -8.51
C ILE A 439 -11.61 -3.21 -8.67
N TYR A 440 -11.86 -2.49 -7.58
CA TYR A 440 -12.89 -1.45 -7.57
C TYR A 440 -12.51 -0.30 -6.66
N THR A 441 -12.85 0.92 -7.08
CA THR A 441 -12.71 2.13 -6.27
C THR A 441 -14.10 2.67 -5.99
N ILE A 442 -14.50 2.65 -4.73
CA ILE A 442 -15.79 3.14 -4.25
C ILE A 442 -15.63 4.62 -3.90
N PRO A 443 -16.31 5.57 -4.56
CA PRO A 443 -16.40 6.96 -4.11
C PRO A 443 -17.37 7.01 -2.91
N ALA A 444 -16.86 6.63 -1.73
CA ALA A 444 -17.71 6.26 -0.62
C ALA A 444 -18.33 7.48 0.09
N HIS A 445 -17.54 8.48 0.37
CA HIS A 445 -17.94 9.56 1.27
C HIS A 445 -17.50 10.94 0.74
N HIS A 446 -18.01 11.99 1.38
CA HIS A 446 -17.62 13.39 1.10
C HIS A 446 -16.43 13.85 1.93
N ASN A 447 -16.00 13.03 2.89
CA ASN A 447 -14.86 13.32 3.76
C ASN A 447 -14.04 12.06 3.99
N LEU A 448 -12.94 12.18 4.75
CA LEU A 448 -12.02 11.05 4.99
C LEU A 448 -12.72 9.86 5.64
N ILE A 449 -12.31 8.66 5.24
CA ILE A 449 -12.83 7.39 5.76
C ILE A 449 -11.99 6.98 6.96
N THR A 450 -12.65 6.73 8.09
CA THR A 450 -12.01 6.38 9.37
C THR A 450 -12.04 4.91 9.68
N GLY A 451 -13.05 4.21 9.17
CA GLY A 451 -13.25 2.79 9.46
C GLY A 451 -13.81 2.05 8.26
N VAL A 452 -13.34 0.84 8.08
CA VAL A 452 -13.79 -0.09 7.04
C VAL A 452 -13.89 -1.48 7.67
N LYS A 453 -15.03 -2.15 7.52
CA LYS A 453 -15.23 -3.51 8.03
C LYS A 453 -16.05 -4.34 7.06
N PHE A 454 -15.62 -5.56 6.82
CA PHE A 454 -16.43 -6.54 6.12
C PHE A 454 -17.36 -7.24 7.09
N GLU A 455 -18.49 -7.69 6.60
CA GLU A 455 -19.32 -8.65 7.32
C GLU A 455 -18.49 -9.89 7.70
N PRO A 456 -18.51 -10.30 8.98
CA PRO A 456 -17.60 -11.34 9.46
C PRO A 456 -17.95 -12.76 9.01
N THR A 457 -19.20 -13.04 8.58
CA THR A 457 -19.63 -14.39 8.18
C THR A 457 -19.20 -14.74 6.75
N ASN A 458 -19.77 -14.10 5.76
CA ASN A 458 -19.56 -14.41 4.34
C ASN A 458 -18.86 -13.31 3.55
N GLY A 459 -18.76 -12.10 4.11
CA GLY A 459 -18.22 -10.94 3.40
C GLY A 459 -19.12 -10.40 2.30
N ASN A 460 -20.43 -10.57 2.44
CA ASN A 460 -21.43 -10.16 1.45
C ASN A 460 -21.61 -8.65 1.39
N TYR A 461 -21.23 -7.93 2.44
CA TYR A 461 -21.26 -6.48 2.45
C TYR A 461 -20.04 -5.88 3.14
N LEU A 462 -19.79 -4.64 2.86
CA LEU A 462 -18.76 -3.80 3.42
C LEU A 462 -19.41 -2.60 4.08
N ALA A 463 -19.02 -2.28 5.31
CA ALA A 463 -19.42 -1.05 5.97
C ALA A 463 -18.24 -0.06 6.03
N THR A 464 -18.52 1.20 5.76
CA THR A 464 -17.54 2.30 5.81
C THR A 464 -18.04 3.41 6.72
N ALA A 465 -17.16 3.99 7.53
CA ALA A 465 -17.44 5.15 8.38
C ALA A 465 -16.55 6.32 7.97
N ALA A 466 -17.08 7.53 8.07
CA ALA A 466 -16.34 8.72 7.65
C ALA A 466 -16.61 9.97 8.50
N TYR A 467 -15.79 10.97 8.27
CA TYR A 467 -15.91 12.30 8.89
C TYR A 467 -17.07 13.16 8.32
N ASP A 468 -17.84 12.61 7.39
CA ASP A 468 -19.09 13.23 6.91
C ASP A 468 -20.30 12.92 7.81
N ASN A 469 -20.06 12.44 9.04
CA ASN A 469 -21.05 12.08 10.06
C ASN A 469 -21.93 10.88 9.68
N THR A 470 -21.58 10.14 8.62
CA THR A 470 -22.35 8.98 8.16
C THR A 470 -21.51 7.72 8.12
N ALA A 471 -22.18 6.59 8.24
CA ALA A 471 -21.64 5.31 7.82
C ALA A 471 -22.48 4.77 6.65
N LYS A 472 -21.86 4.04 5.74
CA LYS A 472 -22.53 3.49 4.55
C LYS A 472 -22.24 2.01 4.39
N ILE A 473 -23.21 1.31 3.83
CA ILE A 473 -23.14 -0.12 3.57
C ILE A 473 -23.13 -0.36 2.07
N TRP A 474 -22.21 -1.21 1.63
CA TRP A 474 -21.93 -1.53 0.23
C TRP A 474 -22.06 -3.03 0.01
N CYS A 475 -22.80 -3.42 -1.01
CA CYS A 475 -23.07 -4.83 -1.30
C CYS A 475 -22.00 -5.43 -2.23
N HIS A 476 -21.49 -6.60 -1.88
CA HIS A 476 -20.66 -7.41 -2.76
C HIS A 476 -21.53 -8.28 -3.69
N PRO A 477 -21.16 -8.48 -4.98
CA PRO A 477 -19.90 -8.12 -5.64
C PRO A 477 -19.91 -6.75 -6.34
N GLY A 478 -21.03 -6.10 -6.50
CA GLY A 478 -21.17 -4.88 -7.32
C GLY A 478 -20.75 -3.60 -6.60
N TRP A 479 -20.48 -3.66 -5.30
CA TRP A 479 -20.12 -2.51 -4.44
C TRP A 479 -21.10 -1.33 -4.57
N SER A 480 -22.38 -1.66 -4.78
CA SER A 480 -23.44 -0.66 -4.82
C SER A 480 -23.85 -0.21 -3.42
N PRO A 481 -24.19 1.08 -3.23
CA PRO A 481 -24.65 1.57 -1.94
C PRO A 481 -26.02 0.97 -1.60
N MET A 482 -26.14 0.39 -0.41
CA MET A 482 -27.38 -0.22 0.07
C MET A 482 -28.14 0.67 1.05
N LYS A 483 -27.43 1.18 2.04
CA LYS A 483 -27.99 2.02 3.11
C LYS A 483 -26.96 3.04 3.56
N THR A 484 -27.45 4.25 3.87
CA THR A 484 -26.68 5.28 4.57
C THR A 484 -27.21 5.34 6.00
N LEU A 485 -26.35 5.13 6.97
CA LEU A 485 -26.63 5.23 8.38
C LEU A 485 -26.34 6.67 8.83
N ALA A 486 -27.35 7.50 8.79
CA ALA A 486 -27.29 8.90 9.18
C ALA A 486 -27.97 9.07 10.56
N GLY A 487 -27.36 9.85 11.44
CA GLY A 487 -27.90 10.09 12.78
C GLY A 487 -26.88 10.64 13.77
N HIS A 488 -25.57 10.54 13.46
CA HIS A 488 -24.53 11.24 14.22
C HIS A 488 -24.49 12.73 13.84
N VAL A 489 -24.28 13.57 14.86
CA VAL A 489 -24.08 15.01 14.67
C VAL A 489 -22.61 15.34 14.41
N GLY A 490 -21.70 14.49 14.90
CA GLY A 490 -20.26 14.62 14.76
C GLY A 490 -19.65 13.56 13.85
N LYS A 491 -18.38 13.72 13.57
CA LYS A 491 -17.57 12.81 12.75
C LYS A 491 -17.64 11.37 13.27
N VAL A 492 -17.94 10.40 12.41
CA VAL A 492 -17.87 8.98 12.79
C VAL A 492 -16.41 8.58 12.84
N MET A 493 -15.95 8.10 14.00
CA MET A 493 -14.55 7.77 14.26
C MET A 493 -14.22 6.31 14.01
N GLY A 494 -15.20 5.44 14.19
CA GLY A 494 -15.05 4.00 14.00
C GLY A 494 -16.39 3.30 13.83
N LEU A 495 -16.32 2.09 13.34
CA LEU A 495 -17.47 1.20 13.21
C LEU A 495 -17.03 -0.24 13.47
N ASP A 496 -17.97 -1.07 13.89
CA ASP A 496 -17.79 -2.51 13.96
C ASP A 496 -19.11 -3.24 13.65
N ILE A 497 -18.99 -4.49 13.24
CA ILE A 497 -20.11 -5.36 12.89
C ILE A 497 -20.08 -6.55 13.85
N SER A 498 -21.21 -6.90 14.44
CA SER A 498 -21.31 -8.04 15.33
C SER A 498 -20.97 -9.36 14.61
N ALA A 499 -20.51 -10.35 15.37
CA ALA A 499 -20.06 -11.64 14.82
C ALA A 499 -21.17 -12.39 14.05
N ASP A 500 -22.44 -12.18 14.42
CA ASP A 500 -23.62 -12.70 13.74
C ASP A 500 -24.06 -11.88 12.51
N GLY A 501 -23.43 -10.72 12.27
CA GLY A 501 -23.73 -9.83 11.15
C GLY A 501 -25.06 -9.07 11.27
N GLN A 502 -25.76 -9.13 12.42
CA GLN A 502 -27.07 -8.52 12.61
C GLN A 502 -27.01 -7.09 13.16
N LEU A 503 -25.98 -6.78 13.93
CA LEU A 503 -25.81 -5.50 14.60
C LEU A 503 -24.61 -4.76 13.99
N ILE A 504 -24.77 -3.45 13.85
CA ILE A 504 -23.68 -2.55 13.49
C ILE A 504 -23.55 -1.50 14.58
N ALA A 505 -22.36 -1.32 15.13
CA ALA A 505 -22.05 -0.23 16.04
C ALA A 505 -21.28 0.86 15.32
N THR A 506 -21.61 2.10 15.57
CA THR A 506 -20.85 3.27 15.11
C THR A 506 -20.52 4.17 16.28
N CYS A 507 -19.31 4.68 16.35
CA CYS A 507 -18.88 5.61 17.38
C CYS A 507 -18.43 6.94 16.77
N SER A 508 -18.67 8.02 17.49
CA SER A 508 -18.53 9.36 16.94
C SER A 508 -17.81 10.34 17.87
N TYR A 509 -17.35 11.41 17.25
CA TYR A 509 -16.81 12.59 17.91
C TYR A 509 -17.87 13.33 18.76
N ASP A 510 -19.17 13.11 18.48
CA ASP A 510 -20.29 13.64 19.26
C ASP A 510 -20.44 12.99 20.63
N ARG A 511 -19.51 12.16 21.06
CA ARG A 511 -19.45 11.42 22.33
C ARG A 511 -20.50 10.32 22.45
N THR A 512 -21.22 10.00 21.38
CA THR A 512 -22.22 8.92 21.36
C THR A 512 -21.72 7.71 20.57
N PHE A 513 -22.21 6.56 20.94
CA PHE A 513 -22.24 5.41 20.05
C PHE A 513 -23.68 5.07 19.71
N LYS A 514 -23.88 4.47 18.56
CA LYS A 514 -25.19 4.05 18.07
C LYS A 514 -25.15 2.60 17.65
N LEU A 515 -26.24 1.90 17.96
CA LEU A 515 -26.49 0.55 17.46
C LEU A 515 -27.54 0.61 16.35
N TRP A 516 -27.26 -0.09 15.27
CA TRP A 516 -28.12 -0.21 14.10
C TRP A 516 -28.57 -1.66 13.96
N VAL A 517 -29.86 -1.86 13.83
CA VAL A 517 -30.51 -3.19 13.75
C VAL A 517 -31.43 -3.20 12.54
N ALA A 518 -31.58 -4.35 11.91
CA ALA A 518 -32.59 -4.56 10.89
C ALA A 518 -33.95 -4.78 11.56
N GLU A 519 -34.94 -3.99 11.18
CA GLU A 519 -36.35 -4.16 11.56
C GLU A 519 -37.04 -5.24 10.76
#